data_4caed13a7ad697d52faaeb10a420f4bc
#
_entry.id   4caed13a7ad697d52faaeb10a420f4bc
#
_cell.length_a   1.000
_cell.length_b   1.000
_cell.length_c   1.000
_cell.angle_alpha   90.00
_cell.angle_beta   90.00
_cell.angle_gamma   90.00
#
_symmetry.space_group_name_H-M   'P 1'
#
loop_
_entity.id
_entity.type
_entity.pdbx_description
1 polymer ?
#
loop_
_entity_poly.entity_id
_entity_poly.type
_entity_poly.pdbx_seq_one_letter_code
_entity_poly.pdbx_strand_id
1 'polypeptide(L)'
;DYFAEARVLEGAAHLKSAKLKGELEMKQRTVLLSLCEASNAFLADLTETLGPGANGVNVNTRAGVRYTQIIGSQKGGLLVEKNGAARSLGWKDIEPLSLLVLHRILIDASGSVMQKERRLLQSASFGWLNGLKPEADGIAEELIVLKPSFGVEWEQMKEVLGE
;
A
#
# COMPACT_ATOMS: atom_id res chain seq x y z
N ASP A 1 7.78 12.27 8.58
CA ASP A 1 7.79 11.01 7.84
C ASP A 1 6.53 10.92 6.99
N TYR A 2 6.62 11.29 5.70
CA TYR A 2 5.48 11.36 4.77
C TYR A 2 4.80 9.99 4.57
N PHE A 3 5.56 8.91 4.63
CA PHE A 3 5.03 7.57 4.34
C PHE A 3 4.23 7.03 5.51
N ALA A 4 4.68 7.25 6.74
CA ALA A 4 3.95 6.86 7.95
C ALA A 4 2.57 7.53 8.06
N GLU A 5 2.36 8.65 7.35
CA GLU A 5 1.09 9.36 7.29
C GLU A 5 0.26 9.04 6.03
N ALA A 6 0.65 8.02 5.26
CA ALA A 6 0.08 7.70 3.94
C ALA A 6 0.11 8.89 2.95
N ARG A 7 1.07 9.82 3.12
CA ARG A 7 1.29 11.00 2.28
C ARG A 7 2.25 10.68 1.13
N VAL A 8 1.96 9.60 0.42
CA VAL A 8 2.85 9.04 -0.60
C VAL A 8 3.14 10.02 -1.73
N LEU A 9 2.14 10.78 -2.17
CA LEU A 9 2.30 11.78 -3.23
C LEU A 9 3.22 12.93 -2.81
N GLU A 10 3.10 13.39 -1.57
CA GLU A 10 3.93 14.46 -1.03
C GLU A 10 5.37 13.98 -0.83
N GLY A 11 5.55 12.75 -0.34
CA GLY A 11 6.85 12.11 -0.25
C GLY A 11 7.53 11.98 -1.62
N ALA A 12 6.80 11.55 -2.64
CA ALA A 12 7.29 11.47 -4.01
C ALA A 12 7.66 12.85 -4.58
N ALA A 13 6.85 13.89 -4.32
CA ALA A 13 7.16 15.26 -4.76
C ALA A 13 8.44 15.78 -4.10
N HIS A 14 8.62 15.52 -2.79
CA HIS A 14 9.83 15.88 -2.07
C HIS A 14 11.07 15.19 -2.65
N LEU A 15 11.00 13.88 -2.91
CA LEU A 15 12.09 13.11 -3.53
C LEU A 15 12.46 13.64 -4.93
N LYS A 16 11.47 14.04 -5.75
CA LYS A 16 11.70 14.60 -7.08
C LYS A 16 12.43 15.95 -7.03
N SER A 17 12.17 16.76 -6.01
CA SER A 17 12.78 18.08 -5.84
C SER A 17 14.14 18.04 -5.14
N ALA A 18 14.54 16.93 -4.52
CA ALA A 18 15.79 16.81 -3.79
C ALA A 18 17.01 16.96 -4.71
N LYS A 19 17.97 17.79 -4.32
CA LYS A 19 19.26 17.95 -5.01
C LYS A 19 20.21 16.86 -4.51
N LEU A 20 20.36 15.81 -5.31
CA LEU A 20 21.23 14.69 -5.01
C LEU A 20 22.55 14.83 -5.76
N LYS A 21 23.66 14.43 -5.13
CA LYS A 21 25.02 14.56 -5.70
C LYS A 21 25.72 13.22 -5.91
N GLY A 22 25.28 12.16 -5.21
CA GLY A 22 25.88 10.83 -5.25
C GLY A 22 25.11 9.85 -6.15
N GLU A 23 25.83 8.90 -6.75
CA GLU A 23 25.21 7.82 -7.56
C GLU A 23 24.28 6.94 -6.72
N LEU A 24 24.69 6.60 -5.49
CA LEU A 24 23.87 5.83 -4.56
C LEU A 24 22.59 6.57 -4.20
N GLU A 25 22.66 7.86 -3.90
CA GLU A 25 21.50 8.69 -3.59
C GLU A 25 20.53 8.75 -4.78
N MET A 26 21.04 8.79 -6.01
CA MET A 26 20.20 8.76 -7.22
C MET A 26 19.52 7.41 -7.39
N LYS A 27 20.22 6.30 -7.12
CA LYS A 27 19.62 4.95 -7.14
C LYS A 27 18.55 4.80 -6.07
N GLN A 28 18.84 5.21 -4.84
CA GLN A 28 17.86 5.20 -3.73
C GLN A 28 16.61 6.01 -4.07
N ARG A 29 16.78 7.22 -4.63
CA ARG A 29 15.66 8.03 -5.08
C ARG A 29 14.81 7.32 -6.12
N THR A 30 15.43 6.69 -7.12
CA THR A 30 14.72 5.97 -8.19
C THR A 30 13.89 4.84 -7.61
N VAL A 31 14.47 4.04 -6.72
CA VAL A 31 13.79 2.95 -6.03
C VAL A 31 12.63 3.47 -5.20
N LEU A 32 12.85 4.48 -4.37
CA LEU A 32 11.79 5.08 -3.54
C LEU A 32 10.64 5.66 -4.37
N LEU A 33 10.95 6.28 -5.52
CA LEU A 33 9.90 6.78 -6.44
C LEU A 33 9.07 5.65 -7.01
N SER A 34 9.69 4.53 -7.40
CA SER A 34 8.97 3.34 -7.88
C SER A 34 8.04 2.77 -6.80
N LEU A 35 8.54 2.64 -5.57
CA LEU A 35 7.70 2.22 -4.43
C LEU A 35 6.54 3.19 -4.15
N CYS A 36 6.79 4.51 -4.28
CA CYS A 36 5.74 5.52 -4.14
C CYS A 36 4.66 5.39 -5.21
N GLU A 37 5.05 5.16 -6.47
CA GLU A 37 4.12 4.98 -7.58
C GLU A 37 3.24 3.75 -7.37
N ALA A 38 3.84 2.61 -6.99
CA ALA A 38 3.11 1.39 -6.68
C ALA A 38 2.18 1.56 -5.47
N SER A 39 2.64 2.25 -4.41
CA SER A 39 1.82 2.52 -3.22
C SER A 39 0.67 3.49 -3.50
N ASN A 40 0.86 4.45 -4.39
CA ASN A 40 -0.22 5.33 -4.82
C ASN A 40 -1.26 4.55 -5.63
N ALA A 41 -0.81 3.65 -6.51
CA ALA A 41 -1.69 2.76 -7.26
C ALA A 41 -2.46 1.79 -6.34
N PHE A 42 -1.87 1.34 -5.23
CA PHE A 42 -2.55 0.58 -4.18
C PHE A 42 -3.76 1.35 -3.59
N LEU A 43 -3.57 2.61 -3.21
CA LEU A 43 -4.65 3.43 -2.66
C LEU A 43 -5.72 3.76 -3.72
N ALA A 44 -5.31 3.91 -4.98
CA ALA A 44 -6.23 4.10 -6.10
C ALA A 44 -7.08 2.84 -6.33
N ASP A 45 -6.47 1.64 -6.32
CA ASP A 45 -7.20 0.37 -6.50
C ASP A 45 -8.22 0.15 -5.37
N LEU A 46 -7.88 0.46 -4.12
CA LEU A 46 -8.83 0.47 -3.00
C LEU A 46 -9.99 1.46 -3.25
N THR A 47 -9.67 2.65 -3.75
CA THR A 47 -10.69 3.69 -4.01
C THR A 47 -11.65 3.27 -5.11
N GLU A 48 -11.15 2.65 -6.18
CA GLU A 48 -11.91 2.36 -7.40
C GLU A 48 -12.64 1.01 -7.33
N THR A 49 -12.07 0.04 -6.61
CA THR A 49 -12.51 -1.36 -6.68
C THR A 49 -13.22 -1.83 -5.42
N LEU A 50 -12.94 -1.25 -4.24
CA LEU A 50 -13.56 -1.67 -3.00
C LEU A 50 -15.04 -1.20 -2.99
N GLY A 51 -15.92 -2.11 -3.37
CA GLY A 51 -17.37 -1.87 -3.38
C GLY A 51 -17.98 -1.89 -1.98
N PRO A 52 -19.27 -1.55 -1.87
CA PRO A 52 -20.02 -1.71 -0.63
C PRO A 52 -20.05 -3.18 -0.22
N GLY A 53 -19.78 -3.46 1.06
CA GLY A 53 -19.95 -4.79 1.62
C GLY A 53 -18.67 -5.63 1.76
N ALA A 54 -17.50 -5.01 1.90
CA ALA A 54 -16.33 -5.70 2.48
C ALA A 54 -16.62 -6.07 3.94
N ASN A 55 -17.76 -6.76 4.15
CA ASN A 55 -18.27 -7.15 5.46
C ASN A 55 -17.36 -8.23 6.05
N GLY A 56 -17.11 -8.13 7.34
CA GLY A 56 -16.28 -9.08 8.07
C GLY A 56 -14.80 -8.71 8.17
N VAL A 57 -14.38 -7.62 7.54
CA VAL A 57 -13.02 -7.09 7.70
C VAL A 57 -13.01 -5.97 8.73
N ASN A 58 -12.10 -6.10 9.69
CA ASN A 58 -11.92 -5.06 10.68
C ASN A 58 -10.95 -3.99 10.16
N VAL A 59 -11.36 -2.73 10.26
CA VAL A 59 -10.50 -1.58 10.00
C VAL A 59 -10.18 -0.91 11.32
N ASN A 60 -8.92 -0.92 11.68
CA ASN A 60 -8.41 -0.20 12.83
C ASN A 60 -7.88 1.16 12.39
N THR A 61 -8.17 2.17 13.19
CA THR A 61 -7.59 3.50 13.00
C THR A 61 -6.35 3.65 13.88
N ARG A 62 -5.45 4.57 13.50
CA ARG A 62 -4.28 4.95 14.31
C ARG A 62 -4.66 5.48 15.70
N ALA A 63 -5.88 5.96 15.86
CA ALA A 63 -6.43 6.38 17.16
C ALA A 63 -7.00 5.21 18.00
N GLY A 64 -6.80 3.95 17.56
CA GLY A 64 -7.26 2.76 18.29
C GLY A 64 -8.76 2.48 18.16
N VAL A 65 -9.46 3.13 17.23
CA VAL A 65 -10.88 2.86 16.98
C VAL A 65 -11.01 1.77 15.93
N ARG A 66 -11.84 0.76 16.23
CA ARG A 66 -12.14 -0.35 15.33
C ARG A 66 -13.50 -0.18 14.68
N TYR A 67 -13.54 -0.41 13.37
CA TYR A 67 -14.75 -0.47 12.56
C TYR A 67 -14.87 -1.85 11.93
N THR A 68 -16.08 -2.40 11.96
CA THR A 68 -16.39 -3.75 11.44
C THR A 68 -17.28 -3.70 10.20
N GLN A 69 -17.81 -2.52 9.87
CA GLN A 69 -18.71 -2.33 8.75
C GLN A 69 -18.15 -1.26 7.82
N ILE A 70 -17.80 -1.69 6.60
CA ILE A 70 -17.34 -0.82 5.53
C ILE A 70 -18.51 -0.64 4.57
N ILE A 71 -18.93 0.61 4.39
CA ILE A 71 -20.00 0.96 3.46
C ILE A 71 -19.46 1.02 2.03
N GLY A 72 -18.20 1.45 1.88
CA GLY A 72 -17.53 1.56 0.60
C GLY A 72 -16.25 2.39 0.67
N SER A 73 -15.70 2.69 -0.48
CA SER A 73 -14.58 3.62 -0.65
C SER A 73 -15.08 4.98 -1.13
N GLN A 74 -14.27 5.98 -0.87
CA GLN A 74 -14.46 7.35 -1.36
C GLN A 74 -13.11 7.98 -1.72
N LYS A 75 -13.13 9.10 -2.40
CA LYS A 75 -11.89 9.82 -2.73
C LYS A 75 -11.11 10.16 -1.46
N GLY A 76 -9.93 9.56 -1.31
CA GLY A 76 -9.02 9.80 -0.19
C GLY A 76 -9.30 8.99 1.07
N GLY A 77 -10.20 7.96 1.02
CA GLY A 77 -10.48 7.16 2.21
C GLY A 77 -11.60 6.15 2.09
N LEU A 78 -12.10 5.73 3.24
CA LEU A 78 -13.21 4.81 3.40
C LEU A 78 -14.44 5.49 3.99
N LEU A 79 -15.60 4.98 3.61
CA LEU A 79 -16.85 5.24 4.30
C LEU A 79 -17.18 4.01 5.17
N VAL A 80 -17.27 4.23 6.47
CA VAL A 80 -17.51 3.18 7.48
C VAL A 80 -18.74 3.49 8.29
N GLU A 81 -19.34 2.48 8.91
CA GLU A 81 -20.45 2.66 9.83
C GLU A 81 -20.05 2.24 11.25
N LYS A 82 -20.52 3.00 12.23
CA LYS A 82 -20.45 2.65 13.65
C LYS A 82 -21.72 3.14 14.34
N ASN A 83 -22.43 2.21 15.00
CA ASN A 83 -23.67 2.49 15.72
C ASN A 83 -24.75 3.17 14.85
N GLY A 84 -24.91 2.75 13.60
CA GLY A 84 -25.89 3.30 12.66
C GLY A 84 -25.51 4.65 12.04
N ALA A 85 -24.32 5.19 12.36
CA ALA A 85 -23.85 6.45 11.79
C ALA A 85 -22.69 6.22 10.82
N ALA A 86 -22.85 6.72 9.58
CA ALA A 86 -21.77 6.72 8.59
C ALA A 86 -20.69 7.73 8.97
N ARG A 87 -19.42 7.33 8.79
CA ARG A 87 -18.24 8.16 9.03
C ARG A 87 -17.24 8.00 7.90
N SER A 88 -16.62 9.12 7.52
CA SER A 88 -15.52 9.16 6.59
C SER A 88 -14.19 9.01 7.33
N LEU A 89 -13.34 8.08 6.88
CA LEU A 89 -11.98 7.89 7.36
C LEU A 89 -11.00 8.17 6.22
N GLY A 90 -10.10 9.14 6.41
CA GLY A 90 -9.00 9.35 5.47
C GLY A 90 -7.98 8.20 5.52
N TRP A 91 -7.28 7.94 4.41
CA TRP A 91 -6.24 6.89 4.38
C TRP A 91 -5.21 7.06 5.50
N LYS A 92 -4.83 8.30 5.82
CA LYS A 92 -3.89 8.65 6.90
C LYS A 92 -4.37 8.26 8.30
N ASP A 93 -5.68 8.13 8.50
CA ASP A 93 -6.29 7.84 9.80
C ASP A 93 -6.38 6.34 10.07
N ILE A 94 -6.16 5.51 9.04
CA ILE A 94 -6.27 4.06 9.08
C ILE A 94 -4.89 3.45 9.33
N GLU A 95 -4.84 2.39 10.14
CA GLU A 95 -3.60 1.61 10.30
C GLU A 95 -3.20 0.94 8.99
N PRO A 96 -1.93 1.03 8.55
CA PRO A 96 -1.47 0.45 7.30
C PRO A 96 -1.76 -1.05 7.16
N LEU A 97 -1.66 -1.80 8.24
CA LEU A 97 -1.98 -3.23 8.24
C LEU A 97 -3.45 -3.49 7.87
N SER A 98 -4.38 -2.66 8.36
CA SER A 98 -5.80 -2.75 7.98
C SER A 98 -6.01 -2.51 6.48
N LEU A 99 -5.24 -1.63 5.87
CA LEU A 99 -5.29 -1.38 4.42
C LEU A 99 -4.75 -2.57 3.62
N LEU A 100 -3.67 -3.23 4.09
CA LEU A 100 -3.16 -4.46 3.47
C LEU A 100 -4.21 -5.59 3.52
N VAL A 101 -4.89 -5.77 4.66
CA VAL A 101 -5.96 -6.75 4.81
C VAL A 101 -7.12 -6.47 3.85
N LEU A 102 -7.52 -5.22 3.67
CA LEU A 102 -8.54 -4.83 2.70
C LEU A 102 -8.10 -5.11 1.26
N HIS A 103 -6.87 -4.75 0.92
CA HIS A 103 -6.37 -4.98 -0.44
C HIS A 103 -6.19 -6.47 -0.74
N ARG A 104 -5.98 -7.32 0.29
CA ARG A 104 -5.95 -8.77 0.14
C ARG A 104 -7.23 -9.31 -0.48
N ILE A 105 -8.39 -8.76 -0.11
CA ILE A 105 -9.67 -9.13 -0.72
C ILE A 105 -9.64 -8.90 -2.23
N LEU A 106 -9.06 -7.78 -2.66
CA LEU A 106 -8.95 -7.45 -4.08
C LEU A 106 -7.95 -8.35 -4.80
N ILE A 107 -6.84 -8.73 -4.14
CA ILE A 107 -5.87 -9.70 -4.66
C ILE A 107 -6.56 -11.04 -4.92
N ASP A 108 -7.31 -11.54 -3.94
CA ASP A 108 -7.99 -12.83 -4.01
C ASP A 108 -9.14 -12.82 -5.05
N ALA A 109 -9.75 -11.66 -5.27
CA ALA A 109 -10.78 -11.44 -6.30
C ALA A 109 -10.22 -11.09 -7.69
N SER A 110 -8.90 -11.20 -7.92
CA SER A 110 -8.29 -10.86 -9.21
C SER A 110 -8.77 -11.80 -10.32
N GLY A 111 -9.26 -11.23 -11.41
CA GLY A 111 -9.78 -11.97 -12.57
C GLY A 111 -8.69 -12.51 -13.51
N SER A 112 -7.42 -12.14 -13.34
CA SER A 112 -6.30 -12.60 -14.13
C SER A 112 -5.00 -12.63 -13.33
N VAL A 113 -4.04 -13.46 -13.78
CA VAL A 113 -2.69 -13.53 -13.20
C VAL A 113 -2.01 -12.18 -13.24
N MET A 114 -2.08 -11.47 -14.35
CA MET A 114 -1.49 -10.13 -14.51
C MET A 114 -2.07 -9.11 -13.52
N GLN A 115 -3.37 -9.16 -13.25
CA GLN A 115 -4.02 -8.30 -12.26
C GLN A 115 -3.55 -8.67 -10.84
N LYS A 116 -3.42 -9.96 -10.55
CA LYS A 116 -2.92 -10.45 -9.26
C LYS A 116 -1.48 -10.03 -9.02
N GLU A 117 -0.59 -10.20 -10.01
CA GLU A 117 0.81 -9.73 -9.95
C GLU A 117 0.89 -8.24 -9.64
N ARG A 118 0.12 -7.42 -10.36
CA ARG A 118 0.08 -5.98 -10.15
C ARG A 118 -0.34 -5.62 -8.72
N ARG A 119 -1.39 -6.24 -8.20
CA ARG A 119 -1.89 -6.01 -6.85
C ARG A 119 -0.94 -6.46 -5.75
N LEU A 120 -0.26 -7.59 -5.96
CA LEU A 120 0.80 -8.05 -5.05
C LEU A 120 1.95 -7.06 -5.00
N LEU A 121 2.44 -6.57 -6.15
CA LEU A 121 3.48 -5.54 -6.22
C LEU A 121 3.06 -4.26 -5.46
N GLN A 122 1.84 -3.80 -5.68
CA GLN A 122 1.27 -2.62 -5.02
C GLN A 122 1.23 -2.81 -3.49
N SER A 123 0.77 -3.96 -3.01
CA SER A 123 0.71 -4.29 -1.59
C SER A 123 2.09 -4.41 -0.95
N ALA A 124 3.03 -5.11 -1.59
CA ALA A 124 4.41 -5.25 -1.09
C ALA A 124 5.08 -3.88 -0.96
N SER A 125 4.95 -3.03 -1.99
CA SER A 125 5.50 -1.67 -2.00
C SER A 125 4.87 -0.79 -0.91
N PHE A 126 3.55 -0.85 -0.74
CA PHE A 126 2.85 -0.12 0.31
C PHE A 126 3.27 -0.57 1.70
N GLY A 127 3.33 -1.89 1.94
CA GLY A 127 3.77 -2.47 3.21
C GLY A 127 5.19 -2.03 3.56
N TRP A 128 6.11 -2.12 2.59
CA TRP A 128 7.51 -1.71 2.77
C TRP A 128 7.63 -0.24 3.18
N LEU A 129 7.01 0.69 2.45
CA LEU A 129 7.06 2.12 2.75
C LEU A 129 6.42 2.48 4.10
N ASN A 130 5.49 1.68 4.58
CA ASN A 130 4.81 1.90 5.86
C ASN A 130 5.45 1.13 7.03
N GLY A 131 6.66 0.54 6.82
CA GLY A 131 7.42 -0.16 7.86
C GLY A 131 6.89 -1.55 8.22
N LEU A 132 5.96 -2.10 7.43
CA LEU A 132 5.42 -3.46 7.56
C LEU A 132 6.29 -4.43 6.75
N LYS A 133 7.59 -4.51 7.06
CA LYS A 133 8.56 -5.25 6.27
C LYS A 133 8.30 -6.75 6.22
N PRO A 134 8.00 -7.43 7.34
CA PRO A 134 7.67 -8.85 7.31
C PRO A 134 6.45 -9.16 6.43
N GLU A 135 5.41 -8.33 6.48
CA GLU A 135 4.22 -8.48 5.65
C GLU A 135 4.55 -8.21 4.18
N ALA A 136 5.36 -7.20 3.91
CA ALA A 136 5.80 -6.87 2.56
C ALA A 136 6.63 -7.99 1.93
N ASP A 137 7.56 -8.59 2.69
CA ASP A 137 8.36 -9.74 2.24
C ASP A 137 7.46 -10.96 1.97
N GLY A 138 6.51 -11.29 2.85
CA GLY A 138 5.57 -12.38 2.61
C GLY A 138 4.71 -12.17 1.35
N ILE A 139 4.29 -10.93 1.07
CA ILE A 139 3.55 -10.60 -0.16
C ILE A 139 4.48 -10.68 -1.39
N ALA A 140 5.72 -10.25 -1.26
CA ALA A 140 6.72 -10.35 -2.33
C ALA A 140 7.03 -11.81 -2.68
N GLU A 141 7.12 -12.72 -1.70
CA GLU A 141 7.26 -14.16 -1.93
C GLU A 141 6.12 -14.73 -2.77
N GLU A 142 4.88 -14.32 -2.50
CA GLU A 142 3.74 -14.72 -3.36
C GLU A 142 3.89 -14.22 -4.80
N LEU A 143 4.38 -13.00 -4.98
CA LEU A 143 4.64 -12.45 -6.31
C LEU A 143 5.78 -13.19 -7.01
N ILE A 144 6.85 -13.57 -6.29
CA ILE A 144 7.97 -14.34 -6.83
C ILE A 144 7.52 -15.70 -7.36
N VAL A 145 6.55 -16.34 -6.71
CA VAL A 145 5.96 -17.60 -7.22
C VAL A 145 5.32 -17.41 -8.59
N LEU A 146 4.66 -16.27 -8.82
CA LEU A 146 4.02 -15.95 -10.11
C LEU A 146 5.02 -15.40 -11.13
N LYS A 147 5.99 -14.61 -10.67
CA LYS A 147 7.00 -13.92 -11.49
C LYS A 147 8.38 -14.07 -10.86
N PRO A 148 9.11 -15.17 -11.13
CA PRO A 148 10.40 -15.45 -10.48
C PRO A 148 11.47 -14.36 -10.65
N SER A 149 11.46 -13.61 -11.77
CA SER A 149 12.38 -12.49 -11.98
C SER A 149 12.24 -11.38 -10.94
N PHE A 150 11.09 -11.25 -10.32
CA PHE A 150 10.82 -10.24 -9.30
C PHE A 150 11.68 -10.44 -8.04
N GLY A 151 12.09 -11.69 -7.73
CA GLY A 151 12.95 -11.95 -6.60
C GLY A 151 14.29 -11.18 -6.64
N VAL A 152 14.90 -11.12 -7.84
CA VAL A 152 16.12 -10.34 -8.03
C VAL A 152 15.86 -8.84 -7.87
N GLU A 153 14.75 -8.34 -8.43
CA GLU A 153 14.36 -6.94 -8.33
C GLU A 153 14.11 -6.55 -6.86
N TRP A 154 13.46 -7.43 -6.08
CA TRP A 154 13.14 -7.21 -4.67
C TRP A 154 14.38 -7.16 -3.79
N GLU A 155 15.32 -8.10 -3.95
CA GLU A 155 16.57 -8.09 -3.19
C GLU A 155 17.47 -6.90 -3.55
N GLN A 156 17.56 -6.54 -4.83
CA GLN A 156 18.30 -5.34 -5.25
C GLN A 156 17.70 -4.06 -4.66
N MET A 157 16.39 -3.98 -4.57
CA MET A 157 15.70 -2.86 -3.92
C MET A 157 16.10 -2.75 -2.44
N LYS A 158 16.09 -3.86 -1.69
CA LYS A 158 16.49 -3.90 -0.28
C LYS A 158 17.95 -3.48 -0.11
N GLU A 159 18.85 -4.03 -0.92
CA GLU A 159 20.29 -3.68 -0.90
C GLU A 159 20.51 -2.17 -1.14
N VAL A 160 19.85 -1.58 -2.14
CA VAL A 160 19.95 -0.14 -2.44
C VAL A 160 19.44 0.72 -1.29
N LEU A 161 18.41 0.27 -0.57
CA LEU A 161 17.86 0.98 0.58
C LEU A 161 18.60 0.72 1.89
N GLY A 162 19.61 -0.16 1.89
CA GLY A 162 20.50 -0.40 3.02
C GLY A 162 19.97 -1.45 4.01
N GLU A 163 19.26 -2.44 3.50
CA GLU A 163 18.72 -3.56 4.29
C GLU A 163 19.27 -4.92 3.86
#